data_86941dd922263f9b910520586f22db1d
#
_entry.id   86941dd922263f9b910520586f22db1d
#
_cell.length_a   1.000
_cell.length_b   1.000
_cell.length_c   1.000
_cell.angle_alpha   90.00
_cell.angle_beta   90.00
_cell.angle_gamma   90.00
#
_symmetry.space_group_name_H-M   'P 1'
#
loop_
_entity.id
_entity.type
_entity.pdbx_description
1 polymer ?
#
loop_
_entity_poly.entity_id
_entity_poly.type
_entity_poly.pdbx_seq_one_letter_code
_entity_poly.pdbx_strand_id
1 'polypeptide(L)' 'MKIEEAIIYAIASRNGGMTTDQIAETINRQRLHLRKDGLPVSSSQVYAVICRYPSLFTKECGRIMLMM' A
#
# COMPACT_ATOMS: atom_id res chain seq x y z
N MET A 1 7.95 -9.75 -3.71
CA MET A 1 7.18 -8.68 -4.38
C MET A 1 7.68 -7.33 -3.88
N LYS A 2 7.85 -6.38 -4.79
CA LYS A 2 8.28 -5.04 -4.38
C LYS A 2 7.14 -4.34 -3.64
N ILE A 3 7.48 -3.36 -2.80
CA ILE A 3 6.48 -2.72 -1.96
C ILE A 3 5.40 -2.01 -2.78
N GLU A 4 5.75 -1.35 -3.89
CA GLU A 4 4.75 -0.70 -4.74
C GLU A 4 3.81 -1.71 -5.37
N GLU A 5 4.32 -2.87 -5.73
CA GLU A 5 3.49 -3.94 -6.27
C GLU A 5 2.56 -4.50 -5.20
N ALA A 6 3.07 -4.63 -3.98
CA ALA A 6 2.27 -5.11 -2.86
C ALA A 6 1.11 -4.17 -2.56
N ILE A 7 1.36 -2.85 -2.62
CA ILE A 7 0.33 -1.85 -2.40
C ILE A 7 -0.73 -1.94 -3.49
N ILE A 8 -0.32 -2.04 -4.75
CA ILE A 8 -1.26 -2.17 -5.87
C ILE A 8 -2.13 -3.42 -5.69
N TYR A 9 -1.50 -4.54 -5.33
CA TYR A 9 -2.23 -5.78 -5.11
C TYR A 9 -3.26 -5.64 -3.99
N ALA A 10 -2.87 -5.02 -2.88
CA ALA A 10 -3.75 -4.84 -1.74
C ALA A 10 -4.99 -4.01 -2.11
N ILE A 11 -4.78 -2.89 -2.82
CA ILE A 11 -5.89 -2.02 -3.20
C ILE A 11 -6.79 -2.72 -4.22
N ALA A 12 -6.20 -3.38 -5.20
CA ALA A 12 -6.95 -4.06 -6.26
C ALA A 12 -7.82 -5.19 -5.69
N SER A 13 -7.33 -5.90 -4.68
CA SER A 13 -8.07 -7.02 -4.11
C SER A 13 -9.26 -6.56 -3.27
N ARG A 14 -9.28 -5.32 -2.82
CA ARG A 14 -10.39 -4.79 -2.02
C ARG A 14 -11.46 -4.10 -2.87
N ASN A 15 -11.15 -3.83 -4.11
CA ASN A 15 -12.09 -3.21 -5.03
C ASN A 15 -12.64 -1.87 -4.52
N GLY A 16 -11.81 -1.11 -3.82
CA GLY A 16 -12.19 0.18 -3.26
C GLY A 16 -11.01 0.81 -2.55
N GLY A 17 -11.17 2.07 -2.14
CA GLY A 17 -10.09 2.79 -1.46
C GLY A 17 -9.73 2.19 -0.11
N MET A 18 -8.46 2.26 0.25
CA MET A 18 -7.95 1.78 1.53
C MET A 18 -7.13 2.87 2.19
N THR A 19 -7.16 2.92 3.52
CA THR A 19 -6.25 3.80 4.26
C THR A 19 -4.86 3.20 4.26
N THR A 20 -3.85 4.02 4.55
CA THR A 20 -2.47 3.53 4.63
C THR A 20 -2.33 2.44 5.69
N ASP A 21 -3.06 2.57 6.80
CA ASP A 21 -3.05 1.56 7.86
C ASP A 21 -3.60 0.23 7.36
N GLN A 22 -4.71 0.27 6.64
CA GLN A 22 -5.31 -0.94 6.09
C GLN A 22 -4.40 -1.60 5.05
N ILE A 23 -3.75 -0.79 4.23
CA ILE A 23 -2.82 -1.31 3.22
C ILE A 23 -1.64 -2.00 3.91
N ALA A 24 -1.04 -1.35 4.90
CA ALA A 24 0.08 -1.93 5.64
C ALA A 24 -0.34 -3.23 6.32
N GLU A 25 -1.50 -3.25 6.96
CA GLU A 25 -2.01 -4.45 7.62
C GLU A 25 -2.20 -5.60 6.62
N THR A 26 -2.79 -5.31 5.47
CA THR A 26 -3.02 -6.31 4.44
C THR A 26 -1.69 -6.89 3.94
N ILE A 27 -0.71 -6.03 3.67
CA ILE A 27 0.59 -6.46 3.21
C ILE A 27 1.25 -7.38 4.24
N ASN A 28 1.19 -7.01 5.52
CA ASN A 28 1.80 -7.79 6.58
C ASN A 28 1.08 -9.12 6.80
N ARG A 29 -0.25 -9.10 6.77
CA ARG A 29 -1.06 -10.30 6.97
C ARG A 29 -0.82 -11.34 5.87
N GLN A 30 -0.75 -10.88 4.64
CA GLN A 30 -0.59 -11.77 3.49
C GLN A 30 0.87 -11.92 3.07
N ARG A 31 1.78 -11.27 3.78
CA ARG A 31 3.22 -11.32 3.51
C ARG A 31 3.54 -10.99 2.05
N LEU A 32 2.88 -9.96 1.54
CA LEU A 32 3.07 -9.53 0.16
C LEU A 32 4.44 -8.88 -0.06
N HIS A 33 5.00 -8.29 0.99
CA HIS A 33 6.32 -7.67 0.94
C HIS A 33 7.03 -7.90 2.26
N LEU A 34 8.25 -8.42 2.20
CA LEU A 34 9.06 -8.64 3.39
C LEU A 34 10.24 -7.66 3.36
N ARG A 35 10.39 -6.91 4.46
CA ARG A 35 11.52 -6.00 4.60
C ARG A 35 12.79 -6.78 4.90
N LYS A 36 13.94 -6.21 4.51
CA LYS A 36 15.23 -6.87 4.75
C LYS A 36 15.54 -7.00 6.24
N ASP A 37 15.02 -6.07 7.05
CA ASP A 37 15.26 -6.08 8.49
C ASP A 37 14.27 -6.97 9.24
N GLY A 38 13.33 -7.57 8.53
CA GLY A 38 12.33 -8.46 9.13
C GLY A 38 11.21 -7.76 9.87
N LEU A 39 11.19 -6.43 9.86
CA LEU A 39 10.15 -5.67 10.53
C LEU A 39 8.90 -5.56 9.64
N PRO A 40 7.72 -5.37 10.24
CA PRO A 40 6.51 -5.20 9.45
C PRO A 40 6.50 -3.87 8.70
N VAL A 41 5.77 -3.84 7.61
CA VAL A 41 5.56 -2.61 6.84
C VAL A 41 4.69 -1.67 7.67
N SER A 42 5.09 -0.39 7.75
CA SER A 42 4.36 0.61 8.50
C SER A 42 3.50 1.47 7.57
N SER A 43 2.49 2.14 8.14
CA SER A 43 1.66 3.07 7.37
C SER A 43 2.49 4.23 6.82
N SER A 44 3.51 4.68 7.57
CA SER A 44 4.40 5.73 7.11
C SER A 44 5.16 5.31 5.86
N GLN A 45 5.62 4.07 5.82
CA GLN A 45 6.32 3.53 4.67
C GLN A 45 5.40 3.44 3.46
N VAL A 46 4.16 2.99 3.66
CA VAL A 46 3.17 2.94 2.60
C VAL A 46 2.92 4.34 2.05
N TYR A 47 2.73 5.31 2.92
CA TYR A 47 2.48 6.69 2.52
C TYR A 47 3.65 7.25 1.71
N ALA A 48 4.88 6.99 2.14
CA ALA A 48 6.06 7.46 1.43
C ALA A 48 6.13 6.89 0.02
N VAL A 49 5.79 5.61 -0.15
CA VAL A 49 5.77 4.98 -1.47
C VAL A 49 4.69 5.61 -2.35
N ILE A 50 3.51 5.83 -1.78
CA ILE A 50 2.40 6.45 -2.53
C ILE A 50 2.80 7.83 -3.03
N CYS A 51 3.49 8.61 -2.21
CA CYS A 51 3.96 9.93 -2.61
C CYS A 51 5.01 9.87 -3.72
N ARG A 52 5.76 8.77 -3.83
CA ARG A 52 6.75 8.59 -4.89
C ARG A 52 6.14 8.23 -6.23
N TYR A 53 4.92 7.73 -6.25
CA TYR A 53 4.24 7.28 -7.46
C TYR A 53 2.89 7.96 -7.61
N PRO A 54 2.86 9.29 -7.74
CA PRO A 54 1.58 10.01 -7.81
C PRO A 54 0.76 9.70 -9.05
N SER A 55 1.38 9.13 -10.08
CA SER A 55 0.67 8.73 -11.29
C SER A 55 -0.03 7.39 -11.15
N LEU A 56 0.31 6.60 -10.12
CA LEU A 56 -0.29 5.29 -9.89
C LEU A 56 -1.38 5.33 -8.82
N PHE A 57 -1.30 6.26 -7.89
CA PHE A 57 -2.20 6.32 -6.75
C PHE A 57 -2.83 7.70 -6.63
N THR A 58 -4.10 7.72 -6.21
CA THR A 58 -4.77 8.96 -5.87
C THR A 58 -5.26 8.87 -4.43
N LYS A 59 -5.32 10.02 -3.77
CA LYS A 59 -5.75 10.10 -2.37
C LYS A 59 -7.03 10.90 -2.30
N GLU A 60 -8.10 10.29 -1.81
CA GLU A 60 -9.39 10.94 -1.63
C GLU A 60 -9.96 10.60 -0.27
N CYS A 61 -10.35 11.63 0.49
CA CYS A 61 -10.99 11.46 1.80
C CYS A 61 -10.22 10.51 2.71
N GLY A 62 -8.89 10.58 2.67
CA GLY A 62 -8.03 9.74 3.50
C GLY A 62 -7.85 8.33 2.99
N ARG A 63 -8.41 8.00 1.84
CA ARG A 63 -8.27 6.68 1.24
C ARG A 63 -7.40 6.73 0.00
N ILE A 64 -6.63 5.68 -0.18
CA ILE A 64 -5.73 5.56 -1.33
C ILE A 64 -6.40 4.67 -2.37
N MET A 65 -6.45 5.14 -3.61
CA MET A 65 -7.06 4.42 -4.71
C MET A 65 -6.09 4.33 -5.87
N LEU A 66 -6.28 3.32 -6.71
CA LEU A 66 -5.49 3.20 -7.93
C LEU A 66 -6.02 4.14 -9.00
N MET A 67 -5.10 4.78 -9.70
CA MET A 67 -5.42 5.63 -10.85
C MET A 67 -5.34 4.78 -12.12
N MET A 68 -6.43 4.12 -12.43
CA MET A 68 -6.50 3.32 -13.64
C MET A 68 -7.75 3.65 -14.44
#